data_3413aabe88901350120098b346a2d6f8
#
_entry.id   3413aabe88901350120098b346a2d6f8
#
_cell.length_a   1.000
_cell.length_b   1.000
_cell.length_c   1.000
_cell.angle_alpha   90.00
_cell.angle_beta   90.00
_cell.angle_gamma   90.00
#
_symmetry.space_group_name_H-M   'P 1'
#
loop_
_entity.id
_entity.type
_entity.pdbx_description
1 polymer ?
#
loop_
_entity_poly.entity_id
_entity_poly.type
_entity_poly.pdbx_seq_one_letter_code
_entity_poly.pdbx_strand_id
1 'polypeptide(L)'
;LLACDGSVAESQPGATPEVAASELPAEARQTIALIRKGGPFPYRRDGVVFGNFEKKLPARARGYYREYTVRTPGVKDRGARRIVAGRDGELYFTDDHYNSFRRIKER
;
A
#
# COMPACT_ATOMS: atom_id res chain seq x y z
N LEU A 1 -15.99 31.02 8.88
CA LEU A 1 -16.10 30.22 9.47
C LEU A 1 -16.19 29.08 8.84
N LEU A 2 -16.55 28.93 8.12
CA LEU A 2 -16.66 27.90 7.53
C LEU A 2 -15.51 27.35 7.03
N ALA A 3 -14.56 27.96 6.82
CA ALA A 3 -13.38 27.46 6.31
C ALA A 3 -12.88 26.37 7.08
N CYS A 4 -13.20 26.32 8.20
CA CYS A 4 -12.69 25.27 8.99
C CYS A 4 -13.13 23.98 8.55
N ASP A 5 -14.10 23.90 7.82
CA ASP A 5 -14.54 22.62 7.47
C ASP A 5 -13.53 21.84 6.74
N GLY A 6 -12.84 22.44 5.85
CA GLY A 6 -11.84 21.71 5.14
C GLY A 6 -10.77 21.21 6.04
N SER A 7 -10.42 22.01 6.98
CA SER A 7 -9.41 21.57 7.90
C SER A 7 -9.81 20.39 8.66
N VAL A 8 -11.03 20.34 9.00
CA VAL A 8 -11.50 19.21 9.76
C VAL A 8 -11.32 17.93 9.00
N ALA A 9 -11.61 17.94 7.74
CA ALA A 9 -11.45 16.74 6.96
C ALA A 9 -10.00 16.32 6.91
N GLU A 10 -9.12 17.26 6.86
CA GLU A 10 -7.72 16.89 6.76
C GLU A 10 -7.17 16.34 8.03
N SER A 11 -7.78 16.65 9.13
CA SER A 11 -7.24 16.17 10.38
C SER A 11 -7.88 14.89 10.84
N GLN A 12 -8.64 14.24 10.00
CA GLN A 12 -9.23 12.97 10.40
C GLN A 12 -8.18 11.95 10.72
N PRO A 13 -8.28 11.27 11.85
CA PRO A 13 -7.33 10.21 12.18
C PRO A 13 -7.40 9.11 11.15
N GLY A 14 -6.28 8.54 10.83
CA GLY A 14 -6.25 7.45 9.89
C GLY A 14 -6.20 7.86 8.43
N ALA A 15 -6.26 9.15 8.16
CA ALA A 15 -6.13 9.61 6.78
C ALA A 15 -4.74 9.25 6.27
N THR A 16 -4.67 8.65 5.11
CA THR A 16 -3.40 8.20 4.54
C THR A 16 -3.01 9.16 3.42
N PRO A 17 -1.77 9.65 3.42
CA PRO A 17 -1.31 10.47 2.30
C PRO A 17 -1.41 9.71 1.00
N GLU A 18 -1.49 10.41 -0.11
CA GLU A 18 -1.62 9.79 -1.40
C GLU A 18 -0.37 9.96 -2.23
N VAL A 19 -0.18 9.06 -3.18
CA VAL A 19 0.91 9.15 -4.15
C VAL A 19 0.36 8.63 -5.47
N ALA A 20 0.72 9.31 -6.56
CA ALA A 20 0.30 8.84 -7.87
C ALA A 20 1.13 7.60 -8.25
N ALA A 21 0.49 6.63 -8.87
CA ALA A 21 1.21 5.43 -9.31
C ALA A 21 2.36 5.80 -10.24
N SER A 22 2.19 6.83 -11.06
CA SER A 22 3.25 7.25 -11.97
C SER A 22 4.47 7.79 -11.26
N GLU A 23 4.35 8.15 -9.98
CA GLU A 23 5.47 8.67 -9.21
C GLU A 23 6.18 7.59 -8.42
N LEU A 24 5.70 6.37 -8.47
CA LEU A 24 6.32 5.27 -7.76
C LEU A 24 7.48 4.69 -8.57
N PRO A 25 8.41 4.00 -7.90
CA PRO A 25 9.46 3.30 -8.64
C PRO A 25 8.89 2.31 -9.63
N ALA A 26 9.65 2.04 -10.70
CA ALA A 26 9.18 1.11 -11.71
C ALA A 26 8.84 -0.25 -11.13
N GLU A 27 9.59 -0.71 -10.13
CA GLU A 27 9.32 -2.00 -9.51
C GLU A 27 7.96 -2.01 -8.82
N ALA A 28 7.54 -0.89 -8.25
CA ALA A 28 6.22 -0.81 -7.64
C ALA A 28 5.14 -0.90 -8.71
N ARG A 29 5.35 -0.23 -9.84
CA ARG A 29 4.37 -0.30 -10.93
C ARG A 29 4.26 -1.72 -11.48
N GLN A 30 5.39 -2.45 -11.52
CA GLN A 30 5.38 -3.85 -11.93
C GLN A 30 4.56 -4.71 -10.97
N THR A 31 4.71 -4.47 -9.68
CA THR A 31 3.95 -5.22 -8.69
C THR A 31 2.46 -4.89 -8.80
N ILE A 32 2.11 -3.64 -9.04
CA ILE A 32 0.70 -3.28 -9.25
C ILE A 32 0.14 -4.07 -10.42
N ALA A 33 0.88 -4.15 -11.53
CA ALA A 33 0.40 -4.89 -12.69
C ALA A 33 0.18 -6.36 -12.36
N LEU A 34 1.08 -6.95 -11.58
CA LEU A 34 0.92 -8.35 -11.18
C LEU A 34 -0.31 -8.53 -10.29
N ILE A 35 -0.55 -7.61 -9.37
CA ILE A 35 -1.72 -7.69 -8.50
C ILE A 35 -2.99 -7.64 -9.34
N ARG A 36 -3.06 -6.73 -10.32
CA ARG A 36 -4.25 -6.61 -11.16
C ARG A 36 -4.45 -7.84 -12.05
N LYS A 37 -3.36 -8.47 -12.45
CA LYS A 37 -3.42 -9.64 -13.28
C LYS A 37 -3.68 -10.93 -12.49
N GLY A 38 -3.37 -10.93 -11.21
CA GLY A 38 -3.54 -12.12 -10.38
C GLY A 38 -2.31 -13.00 -10.31
N GLY A 39 -1.16 -12.47 -10.65
CA GLY A 39 0.10 -13.21 -10.59
C GLY A 39 0.51 -13.76 -11.94
N PRO A 40 1.49 -14.67 -11.97
CA PRO A 40 2.16 -15.25 -10.80
C PRO A 40 3.11 -14.27 -10.14
N PHE A 41 3.34 -14.48 -8.85
CA PHE A 41 4.17 -13.56 -8.06
C PHE A 41 5.54 -14.18 -7.82
N PRO A 42 6.60 -13.33 -7.83
CA PRO A 42 7.96 -13.85 -7.72
C PRO A 42 8.38 -14.27 -6.31
N TYR A 43 7.70 -13.78 -5.29
CA TYR A 43 8.10 -14.09 -3.93
C TYR A 43 7.04 -14.96 -3.25
N ARG A 44 7.55 -15.93 -2.47
CA ARG A 44 6.65 -16.86 -1.81
C ARG A 44 5.66 -16.18 -0.88
N ARG A 45 6.06 -15.08 -0.26
CA ARG A 45 5.17 -14.39 0.67
C ARG A 45 4.19 -13.45 0.01
N ASP A 46 4.25 -13.31 -1.29
CA ASP A 46 3.32 -12.42 -1.97
C ASP A 46 1.90 -12.98 -1.85
N GLY A 47 0.97 -12.10 -1.45
CA GLY A 47 -0.42 -12.49 -1.31
C GLY A 47 -0.81 -12.96 0.08
N VAL A 48 0.12 -12.98 1.05
CA VAL A 48 -0.28 -13.39 2.40
C VAL A 48 -1.08 -12.28 3.06
N VAL A 49 -1.88 -12.65 4.04
CA VAL A 49 -2.72 -11.69 4.75
C VAL A 49 -1.85 -10.71 5.52
N PHE A 50 -2.18 -9.43 5.39
CA PHE A 50 -1.56 -8.38 6.17
C PHE A 50 -2.52 -8.00 7.29
N GLY A 51 -2.07 -8.14 8.54
CA GLY A 51 -2.97 -8.02 9.69
C GLY A 51 -3.35 -6.62 10.10
N ASN A 52 -2.58 -5.61 9.67
CA ASN A 52 -2.84 -4.21 10.04
C ASN A 52 -2.89 -4.04 11.56
N PHE A 53 -2.00 -4.75 12.26
CA PHE A 53 -2.06 -4.76 13.72
C PHE A 53 -1.78 -3.39 14.33
N GLU A 54 -0.98 -2.57 13.66
CA GLU A 54 -0.69 -1.23 14.17
C GLU A 54 -1.71 -0.20 13.72
N LYS A 55 -2.71 -0.66 12.99
CA LYS A 55 -3.85 0.20 12.61
C LYS A 55 -3.43 1.42 11.81
N LYS A 56 -2.41 1.27 10.99
CA LYS A 56 -1.96 2.37 10.13
C LYS A 56 -2.84 2.52 8.90
N LEU A 57 -3.56 1.47 8.52
CA LEU A 57 -4.54 1.52 7.45
C LEU A 57 -5.93 1.47 8.04
N PRO A 58 -6.96 1.84 7.28
CA PRO A 58 -8.32 1.79 7.79
C PRO A 58 -8.67 0.42 8.33
N ALA A 59 -9.41 0.38 9.42
CA ALA A 59 -9.77 -0.87 10.06
C ALA A 59 -10.70 -1.68 9.17
N ARG A 60 -10.40 -2.95 9.01
CA ARG A 60 -11.20 -3.87 8.22
C ARG A 60 -11.15 -5.24 8.87
N ALA A 61 -12.05 -6.12 8.46
CA ALA A 61 -12.08 -7.48 8.96
C ALA A 61 -10.78 -8.19 8.61
N ARG A 62 -10.42 -9.16 9.43
CA ARG A 62 -9.22 -9.93 9.17
C ARG A 62 -9.31 -10.61 7.82
N GLY A 63 -8.21 -10.60 7.10
CA GLY A 63 -8.17 -11.17 5.75
C GLY A 63 -8.50 -10.17 4.67
N TYR A 64 -8.88 -8.96 5.04
CA TYR A 64 -9.21 -7.95 4.05
C TYR A 64 -7.99 -7.49 3.26
N TYR A 65 -6.84 -7.37 3.92
CA TYR A 65 -5.61 -6.88 3.28
C TYR A 65 -4.65 -8.01 2.98
N ARG A 66 -3.94 -7.89 1.85
CA ARG A 66 -2.87 -8.81 1.48
C ARG A 66 -1.65 -8.01 1.09
N GLU A 67 -0.47 -8.54 1.39
CA GLU A 67 0.77 -7.84 1.13
C GLU A 67 1.53 -8.45 -0.03
N TYR A 68 2.28 -7.60 -0.72
CA TYR A 68 3.07 -8.01 -1.89
C TYR A 68 4.41 -7.30 -1.84
N THR A 69 5.45 -7.97 -2.33
CA THR A 69 6.80 -7.42 -2.34
C THR A 69 7.02 -6.52 -3.53
N VAL A 70 7.65 -5.37 -3.29
CA VAL A 70 8.15 -4.51 -4.35
C VAL A 70 9.66 -4.67 -4.32
N ARG A 71 10.22 -5.19 -5.40
CA ARG A 71 11.63 -5.48 -5.45
C ARG A 71 12.46 -4.22 -5.27
N THR A 72 13.54 -4.33 -4.52
CA THR A 72 14.50 -3.25 -4.36
C THR A 72 15.78 -3.65 -5.10
N PRO A 73 16.12 -2.98 -6.20
CA PRO A 73 17.31 -3.35 -6.95
C PRO A 73 18.56 -3.27 -6.06
N GLY A 74 19.44 -4.22 -6.23
CA GLY A 74 20.71 -4.20 -5.52
C GLY A 74 20.72 -4.87 -4.17
N VAL A 75 19.56 -5.27 -3.64
CA VAL A 75 19.56 -5.99 -2.36
C VAL A 75 19.28 -7.46 -2.63
N LYS A 76 19.82 -8.32 -1.76
CA LYS A 76 19.66 -9.75 -1.93
C LYS A 76 18.36 -10.26 -1.37
N ASP A 77 17.86 -9.64 -0.33
CA ASP A 77 16.63 -10.08 0.28
C ASP A 77 15.45 -9.30 -0.31
N ARG A 78 14.31 -9.37 0.35
CA ARG A 78 13.11 -8.72 -0.16
C ARG A 78 13.13 -7.21 -0.01
N GLY A 79 14.06 -6.67 0.79
CA GLY A 79 14.08 -5.24 1.06
C GLY A 79 12.88 -4.81 1.88
N ALA A 80 12.65 -3.50 1.93
CA ALA A 80 11.63 -2.93 2.80
C ALA A 80 10.39 -2.43 2.07
N ARG A 81 10.33 -2.59 0.76
CA ARG A 81 9.21 -2.04 -0.02
C ARG A 81 8.10 -3.06 -0.17
N ARG A 82 6.87 -2.63 0.04
CA ARG A 82 5.69 -3.50 -0.09
C ARG A 82 4.52 -2.74 -0.68
N ILE A 83 3.57 -3.48 -1.25
CA ILE A 83 2.25 -2.95 -1.55
C ILE A 83 1.26 -3.79 -0.77
N VAL A 84 0.33 -3.12 -0.10
CA VAL A 84 -0.77 -3.79 0.59
C VAL A 84 -2.02 -3.49 -0.21
N ALA A 85 -2.75 -4.55 -0.57
CA ALA A 85 -3.96 -4.43 -1.36
C ALA A 85 -5.17 -4.79 -0.52
N GLY A 86 -6.19 -3.94 -0.57
CA GLY A 86 -7.45 -4.24 0.06
C GLY A 86 -8.35 -5.03 -0.87
N ARG A 87 -9.33 -5.71 -0.30
CA ARG A 87 -10.25 -6.55 -1.08
C ARG A 87 -11.02 -5.74 -2.12
N ASP A 88 -11.31 -4.47 -1.82
CA ASP A 88 -12.06 -3.65 -2.76
C ASP A 88 -11.19 -3.03 -3.85
N GLY A 89 -9.91 -3.36 -3.86
CA GLY A 89 -9.03 -2.91 -4.94
C GLY A 89 -8.14 -1.73 -4.60
N GLU A 90 -8.27 -1.16 -3.41
CA GLU A 90 -7.39 -0.05 -3.04
C GLU A 90 -5.98 -0.57 -2.74
N LEU A 91 -4.98 0.25 -3.03
CA LEU A 91 -3.59 -0.13 -2.88
C LEU A 91 -2.85 0.89 -2.03
N TYR A 92 -1.95 0.41 -1.21
CA TYR A 92 -1.11 1.24 -0.35
C TYR A 92 0.35 0.87 -0.53
N PHE A 93 1.22 1.85 -0.60
CA PHE A 93 2.65 1.63 -0.79
C PHE A 93 3.41 1.97 0.50
N THR A 94 4.37 1.13 0.86
CA THR A 94 5.30 1.44 1.94
C THR A 94 6.72 1.17 1.45
N ASP A 95 7.65 2.04 1.81
CA ASP A 95 9.06 1.83 1.52
C ASP A 95 9.89 1.74 2.80
N ASP A 96 9.24 1.68 3.95
CA ASP A 96 9.92 1.61 5.24
C ASP A 96 9.43 0.44 6.08
N HIS A 97 9.08 -0.64 5.42
CA HIS A 97 8.68 -1.90 6.07
C HIS A 97 7.49 -1.68 7.00
N TYR A 98 6.42 -1.10 6.44
CA TYR A 98 5.12 -0.94 7.12
C TYR A 98 5.10 0.17 8.18
N ASN A 99 6.15 0.98 8.31
CA ASN A 99 6.09 2.07 9.27
C ASN A 99 5.17 3.18 8.82
N SER A 100 5.10 3.41 7.53
CA SER A 100 4.19 4.41 6.99
C SER A 100 3.67 3.94 5.64
N PHE A 101 2.53 4.48 5.24
CA PHE A 101 1.88 4.10 3.99
C PHE A 101 1.42 5.31 3.23
N ARG A 102 1.33 5.16 1.90
CA ARG A 102 0.69 6.16 1.03
C ARG A 102 -0.33 5.43 0.18
N ARG A 103 -1.52 6.00 0.07
CA ARG A 103 -2.57 5.44 -0.79
C ARG A 103 -2.19 5.69 -2.24
N ILE A 104 -2.22 4.65 -3.06
CA ILE A 104 -1.82 4.77 -4.46
C ILE A 104 -2.99 5.20 -5.29
N LYS A 105 -2.82 6.28 -6.05
CA LYS A 105 -3.80 6.74 -7.02
C LYS A 105 -3.34 6.27 -8.38
N GLU A 106 -4.12 5.43 -9.01
CA GLU A 106 -3.71 4.82 -10.27
C GLU A 106 -3.98 5.70 -11.48
N ARG A 107 -4.56 6.84 -11.28
CA ARG A 107 -4.78 7.75 -12.37
C ARG A 107 -4.44 9.14 -11.94
#